data_db2516087cb3d223665f148c2639f8a2
#
_entry.id   db2516087cb3d223665f148c2639f8a2
#
_cell.length_a   1.000
_cell.length_b   1.000
_cell.length_c   1.000
_cell.angle_alpha   90.00
_cell.angle_beta   90.00
_cell.angle_gamma   90.00
#
_symmetry.space_group_name_H-M   'P 1'
#
loop_
_entity.id
_entity.type
_entity.pdbx_description
1 polymer ?
#
loop_
_entity_poly.entity_id
_entity_poly.type
_entity_poly.pdbx_seq_one_letter_code
_entity_poly.pdbx_strand_id
1 'polypeptide(L)'
;MLTVEEIKEIIPHRYPMLLIDRVEELEAGKSIKAKKNVSVNEPFFQGHFPHEPVMPGVLIVEAMAQAGAVALLSMDEFKGKTAYFGGIDKAKF
;
A
#
# COMPACT_ATOMS: atom_id res chain seq x y z
N MET A 1 -2.79 -2.25 -15.51
CA MET A 1 -3.80 -2.11 -14.45
C MET A 1 -3.94 -3.41 -13.68
N LEU A 2 -3.98 -3.34 -12.35
CA LEU A 2 -4.17 -4.53 -11.51
C LEU A 2 -5.38 -4.35 -10.60
N THR A 3 -6.17 -5.42 -10.47
CA THR A 3 -7.27 -5.50 -9.50
C THR A 3 -6.70 -5.86 -8.13
N VAL A 4 -7.51 -5.74 -7.07
CA VAL A 4 -7.09 -6.12 -5.72
C VAL A 4 -6.71 -7.60 -5.65
N GLU A 5 -7.38 -8.46 -6.41
CA GLU A 5 -7.06 -9.89 -6.42
C GLU A 5 -5.66 -10.12 -6.98
N GLU A 6 -5.30 -9.40 -8.04
CA GLU A 6 -3.96 -9.49 -8.62
C GLU A 6 -2.89 -8.90 -7.70
N ILE A 7 -3.20 -7.81 -6.99
CA ILE A 7 -2.31 -7.23 -5.99
C ILE A 7 -2.02 -8.25 -4.89
N LYS A 8 -3.03 -8.97 -4.42
CA LYS A 8 -2.87 -9.99 -3.39
C LYS A 8 -1.97 -11.14 -3.82
N GLU A 9 -1.81 -11.38 -5.10
CA GLU A 9 -0.89 -12.39 -5.60
C GLU A 9 0.56 -11.93 -5.56
N ILE A 10 0.79 -10.61 -5.44
CA ILE A 10 2.13 -10.01 -5.49
C ILE A 10 2.64 -9.71 -4.09
N ILE A 11 1.81 -9.13 -3.23
CA ILE A 11 2.18 -8.78 -1.86
C ILE A 11 1.40 -9.61 -0.84
N PRO A 12 2.02 -9.94 0.31
CA PRO A 12 1.40 -10.82 1.31
C PRO A 12 0.41 -10.11 2.25
N HIS A 13 0.35 -8.80 2.19
CA HIS A 13 -0.51 -8.01 3.08
C HIS A 13 -1.97 -8.40 2.96
N ARG A 14 -2.68 -8.43 4.10
CA ARG A 14 -4.11 -8.75 4.15
C ARG A 14 -4.77 -7.82 5.15
N TYR A 15 -6.09 -7.80 5.17
CA TYR A 15 -6.85 -7.00 6.10
C TYR A 15 -6.32 -7.16 7.52
N PRO A 16 -6.13 -6.10 8.32
CA PRO A 16 -6.44 -4.69 7.98
C PRO A 16 -5.26 -3.92 7.39
N MET A 17 -4.17 -4.59 7.02
CA MET A 17 -2.93 -3.97 6.58
C MET A 17 -2.74 -3.91 5.07
N LEU A 18 -3.68 -4.41 4.28
CA LEU A 18 -3.63 -4.23 2.83
C LEU A 18 -4.18 -2.84 2.50
N LEU A 19 -3.31 -1.95 2.04
CA LEU A 19 -3.64 -0.54 1.85
C LEU A 19 -3.61 -0.08 0.39
N ILE A 20 -3.76 -1.01 -0.56
CA ILE A 20 -3.86 -0.69 -1.98
C ILE A 20 -5.08 -1.40 -2.54
N ASP A 21 -5.98 -0.64 -3.17
CA ASP A 21 -7.20 -1.20 -3.72
C ASP A 21 -7.09 -1.47 -5.22
N ARG A 22 -6.23 -0.73 -5.91
CA ARG A 22 -6.11 -0.86 -7.36
C ARG A 22 -4.79 -0.27 -7.84
N VAL A 23 -4.21 -0.86 -8.86
CA VAL A 23 -3.07 -0.28 -9.58
C VAL A 23 -3.59 0.24 -10.92
N GLU A 24 -3.41 1.53 -11.16
CA GLU A 24 -3.84 2.18 -12.40
C GLU A 24 -2.80 2.02 -13.50
N GLU A 25 -1.53 2.21 -13.15
CA GLU A 25 -0.41 2.14 -14.08
C GLU A 25 0.76 1.46 -13.39
N LEU A 26 1.48 0.62 -14.13
CA LEU A 26 2.63 -0.10 -13.59
C LEU A 26 3.69 -0.28 -14.66
N GLU A 27 4.91 0.12 -14.32
CA GLU A 27 6.10 -0.23 -15.07
C GLU A 27 7.04 -0.92 -14.10
N ALA A 28 7.13 -2.24 -14.18
CA ALA A 28 7.82 -3.07 -13.19
C ALA A 28 9.24 -2.58 -12.93
N GLY A 29 9.56 -2.40 -11.64
CA GLY A 29 10.88 -1.93 -11.20
C GLY A 29 11.14 -0.46 -11.42
N LYS A 30 10.19 0.31 -11.98
CA LYS A 30 10.44 1.70 -12.34
C LYS A 30 9.42 2.67 -11.73
N SER A 31 8.13 2.43 -11.96
CA SER A 31 7.08 3.35 -11.49
C SER A 31 5.76 2.65 -11.28
N ILE A 32 4.93 3.24 -10.44
CA ILE A 32 3.60 2.74 -10.18
C ILE A 32 2.66 3.89 -9.81
N LYS A 33 1.41 3.77 -10.23
CA LYS A 33 0.33 4.64 -9.81
C LYS A 33 -0.78 3.76 -9.26
N ALA A 34 -1.03 3.90 -7.98
CA ALA A 34 -1.99 3.06 -7.26
C ALA A 34 -3.04 3.90 -6.56
N LYS A 35 -4.09 3.24 -6.10
CA LYS A 35 -5.22 3.90 -5.47
C LYS A 35 -5.59 3.18 -4.17
N LYS A 36 -5.83 3.95 -3.12
CA LYS A 36 -6.41 3.48 -1.87
C LYS A 36 -7.72 4.23 -1.64
N ASN A 37 -8.83 3.51 -1.58
CA ASN A 37 -10.11 4.10 -1.21
C ASN A 37 -10.17 4.26 0.31
N VAL A 38 -10.59 5.43 0.78
CA VAL A 38 -10.68 5.72 2.21
C VAL A 38 -12.13 6.10 2.53
N SER A 39 -12.76 5.32 3.40
CA SER A 39 -14.10 5.62 3.89
C SER A 39 -14.10 5.68 5.41
N VAL A 40 -15.16 6.22 5.99
CA VAL A 40 -15.29 6.28 7.45
C VAL A 40 -15.30 4.87 8.06
N ASN A 41 -15.56 3.84 7.25
CA ASN A 41 -15.60 2.46 7.71
C ASN A 41 -14.22 1.79 7.78
N GLU A 42 -13.14 2.56 7.61
CA GLU A 42 -11.78 2.01 7.78
C GLU A 42 -11.52 1.72 9.27
N PRO A 43 -10.91 0.57 9.61
CA PRO A 43 -10.73 0.17 11.00
C PRO A 43 -9.91 1.14 11.83
N PHE A 44 -8.95 1.86 11.24
CA PHE A 44 -8.11 2.79 11.99
C PHE A 44 -8.88 4.03 12.49
N PHE A 45 -10.05 4.33 11.93
CA PHE A 45 -10.84 5.48 12.39
C PHE A 45 -11.55 5.24 13.72
N GLN A 46 -11.53 4.01 14.25
CA GLN A 46 -12.05 3.75 15.59
C GLN A 46 -11.24 4.51 16.65
N GLY A 47 -9.96 4.68 16.43
CA GLY A 47 -9.06 5.35 17.35
C GLY A 47 -8.43 6.63 16.85
N HIS A 48 -8.45 6.89 15.56
CA HIS A 48 -7.71 7.99 14.95
C HIS A 48 -8.59 8.89 14.09
N PHE A 49 -9.57 9.62 14.59
CA PHE A 49 -9.95 9.74 16.00
C PHE A 49 -11.47 9.53 16.12
N PRO A 50 -12.00 9.14 17.28
CA PRO A 50 -13.44 8.85 17.42
C PRO A 50 -14.38 9.97 17.00
N HIS A 51 -13.98 11.23 17.15
CA HIS A 51 -14.80 12.39 16.80
C HIS A 51 -14.41 13.05 15.49
N GLU A 52 -13.26 12.67 14.92
CA GLU A 52 -12.74 13.30 13.71
C GLU A 52 -11.87 12.29 12.97
N PRO A 53 -12.42 11.62 11.96
CA PRO A 53 -11.64 10.65 11.18
C PRO A 53 -10.52 11.33 10.41
N VAL A 54 -9.28 10.92 10.67
CA VAL A 54 -8.10 11.41 9.97
C VAL A 54 -7.25 10.22 9.58
N MET A 55 -6.93 10.09 8.31
CA MET A 55 -6.05 9.03 7.83
C MET A 55 -4.67 9.18 8.48
N PRO A 56 -4.22 8.18 9.26
CA PRO A 56 -2.89 8.28 9.88
C PRO A 56 -1.80 8.46 8.82
N GLY A 57 -0.95 9.49 9.02
CA GLY A 57 0.13 9.76 8.07
C GLY A 57 1.08 8.59 7.89
N VAL A 58 1.35 7.85 8.97
CA VAL A 58 2.21 6.67 8.90
C VAL A 58 1.61 5.57 8.02
N LEU A 59 0.27 5.48 7.94
CA LEU A 59 -0.38 4.51 7.07
C LEU A 59 -0.41 4.99 5.61
N ILE A 60 -0.40 6.30 5.37
CA ILE A 60 -0.24 6.83 4.02
C ILE A 60 1.15 6.42 3.49
N VAL A 61 2.18 6.55 4.30
CA VAL A 61 3.54 6.12 3.93
C VAL A 61 3.58 4.61 3.72
N GLU A 62 2.90 3.85 4.57
CA GLU A 62 2.82 2.39 4.41
C GLU A 62 2.15 2.03 3.08
N ALA A 63 1.06 2.71 2.71
CA ALA A 63 0.39 2.47 1.43
C ALA A 63 1.33 2.75 0.27
N MET A 64 2.12 3.82 0.33
CA MET A 64 3.11 4.14 -0.69
C MET A 64 4.20 3.07 -0.77
N ALA A 65 4.63 2.55 0.38
CA ALA A 65 5.61 1.48 0.43
C ALA A 65 5.06 0.19 -0.18
N GLN A 66 3.79 -0.11 0.05
CA GLN A 66 3.14 -1.28 -0.56
C GLN A 66 3.05 -1.13 -2.07
N ALA A 67 2.74 0.07 -2.56
CA ALA A 67 2.75 0.34 -4.00
C ALA A 67 4.15 0.10 -4.57
N GLY A 68 5.18 0.60 -3.90
CA GLY A 68 6.56 0.37 -4.31
C GLY A 68 6.91 -1.12 -4.30
N ALA A 69 6.43 -1.86 -3.31
CA ALA A 69 6.63 -3.31 -3.25
C ALA A 69 5.98 -4.01 -4.44
N VAL A 70 4.78 -3.61 -4.84
CA VAL A 70 4.13 -4.16 -6.02
C VAL A 70 4.99 -3.92 -7.26
N ALA A 71 5.50 -2.71 -7.43
CA ALA A 71 6.35 -2.39 -8.57
C ALA A 71 7.62 -3.23 -8.60
N LEU A 72 8.26 -3.40 -7.44
CA LEU A 72 9.49 -4.16 -7.32
C LEU A 72 9.26 -5.67 -7.52
N LEU A 73 8.27 -6.23 -6.84
CA LEU A 73 8.00 -7.66 -6.84
C LEU A 73 7.30 -8.12 -8.12
N SER A 74 6.91 -7.20 -8.99
CA SER A 74 6.42 -7.53 -10.33
C SER A 74 7.54 -7.84 -11.30
N MET A 75 8.80 -7.55 -10.93
CA MET A 75 9.95 -7.95 -11.72
C MET A 75 10.17 -9.45 -11.57
N ASP A 76 10.51 -10.15 -12.67
CA ASP A 76 10.68 -11.60 -12.66
C ASP A 76 11.70 -12.07 -11.62
N GLU A 77 12.79 -11.32 -11.45
CA GLU A 77 13.86 -11.68 -10.51
C GLU A 77 13.46 -11.61 -9.04
N PHE A 78 12.36 -10.91 -8.72
CA PHE A 78 11.90 -10.73 -7.34
C PHE A 78 10.56 -11.39 -7.04
N LYS A 79 9.93 -12.03 -8.01
CA LYS A 79 8.64 -12.69 -7.80
C LYS A 79 8.71 -13.72 -6.67
N GLY A 80 7.68 -13.71 -5.84
CA GLY A 80 7.58 -14.64 -4.71
C GLY A 80 8.37 -14.25 -3.47
N LYS A 81 9.11 -13.13 -3.50
CA LYS A 81 9.83 -12.62 -2.35
C LYS A 81 8.94 -11.69 -1.52
N THR A 82 9.34 -11.45 -0.27
CA THR A 82 8.67 -10.52 0.62
C THR A 82 9.55 -9.30 0.82
N ALA A 83 8.95 -8.12 0.66
CA ALA A 83 9.64 -6.86 0.90
C ALA A 83 9.33 -6.34 2.30
N TYR A 84 10.37 -5.85 3.00
CA TYR A 84 10.25 -5.29 4.34
C TYR A 84 10.57 -3.80 4.31
N PHE A 85 9.82 -3.03 5.08
CA PHE A 85 10.05 -1.60 5.24
C PHE A 85 11.23 -1.41 6.20
N GLY A 86 12.39 -1.07 5.66
CA GLY A 86 13.65 -1.00 6.44
C GLY A 86 13.90 0.34 7.10
N GLY A 87 13.30 1.42 6.60
CA GLY A 87 13.52 2.74 7.19
C GLY A 87 12.95 3.87 6.35
N ILE A 88 12.90 5.05 6.96
CA ILE A 88 12.45 6.29 6.33
C ILE A 88 13.43 7.38 6.75
N ASP A 89 14.10 8.04 5.79
CA ASP A 89 15.01 9.12 6.09
C ASP A 89 14.27 10.44 6.35
N LYS A 90 13.24 10.70 5.57
CA LYS A 90 12.44 11.92 5.71
C LYS A 90 10.99 11.65 5.38
N ALA A 91 10.10 12.05 6.28
CA ALA A 91 8.67 12.05 6.01
C ALA A 91 8.06 13.28 6.67
N LYS A 92 7.19 13.98 5.93
CA LYS A 92 6.51 15.18 6.42
C LYS A 92 5.05 15.08 6.02
N PHE A 93 4.20 15.21 7.01
CA PHE A 93 2.75 15.09 6.82
C PHE A 93 2.04 16.41 6.92
#